data_8b7f8ec8a8dc0fe6ec3c9dbf3df0a16b
#
_entry.id   8b7f8ec8a8dc0fe6ec3c9dbf3df0a16b
#
_cell.length_a   1.000
_cell.length_b   1.000
_cell.length_c   1.000
_cell.angle_alpha   90.00
_cell.angle_beta   90.00
_cell.angle_gamma   90.00
#
_symmetry.space_group_name_H-M   'P 1'
#
loop_
_entity.id
_entity.type
_entity.pdbx_description
1 polymer ?
#
loop_
_entity_poly.entity_id
_entity_poly.type
_entity_poly.pdbx_seq_one_letter_code
_entity_poly.pdbx_strand_id
1 'polypeptide(L)'
;MFLSCLSGGEISFAENGKAQCLIALPDKPTGFERDAADDLSSYLGQMTGAKFTVLPESKIPAGKSVIYVGQTNYARKQNIRFNQLSAEEWVIKATGSNLILSGGKPIGSFYAVWTLLNQFGCYCLTWDQDAVPNHKTLKREIRPEQSKPSFSGRFIYNRYPPILKYTQASAQVIQN
;
A
#
# COMPACT_ATOMS: atom_id res chain seq x y z
N MET A 1 -8.76 -24.05 -20.65
CA MET A 1 -7.88 -23.75 -19.51
C MET A 1 -6.91 -22.65 -19.97
N PHE A 2 -7.33 -21.39 -19.88
CA PHE A 2 -6.48 -20.26 -20.29
C PHE A 2 -5.61 -19.88 -19.10
N LEU A 3 -4.31 -20.24 -19.17
CA LEU A 3 -3.30 -19.60 -18.34
C LEU A 3 -3.22 -18.13 -18.80
N SER A 4 -3.96 -17.25 -18.16
CA SER A 4 -3.74 -15.82 -18.26
C SER A 4 -2.34 -15.58 -17.68
N CYS A 5 -1.40 -15.25 -18.57
CA CYS A 5 -0.05 -14.87 -18.22
C CYS A 5 -0.17 -13.62 -17.34
N LEU A 6 -0.02 -13.79 -16.03
CA LEU A 6 0.04 -12.68 -15.06
C LEU A 6 1.42 -12.01 -15.24
N SER A 7 1.56 -11.25 -16.33
CA SER A 7 2.76 -10.46 -16.52
C SER A 7 2.78 -9.36 -15.46
N GLY A 8 3.80 -9.39 -14.62
CA GLY A 8 4.13 -8.27 -13.75
C GLY A 8 4.39 -7.02 -14.59
N GLY A 9 4.15 -5.86 -14.01
CA GLY A 9 4.51 -4.57 -14.62
C GLY A 9 5.72 -3.98 -13.92
N GLU A 10 6.66 -3.42 -14.67
CA GLU A 10 7.75 -2.64 -14.10
C GLU A 10 7.23 -1.27 -13.68
N ILE A 11 7.39 -0.93 -12.41
CA ILE A 11 7.02 0.36 -11.84
C ILE A 11 8.29 1.12 -11.46
N SER A 12 8.41 2.34 -11.97
CA SER A 12 9.46 3.29 -11.56
C SER A 12 8.91 4.18 -10.44
N PHE A 13 9.40 4.00 -9.22
CA PHE A 13 9.01 4.80 -8.06
C PHE A 13 9.83 6.07 -7.97
N ALA A 14 11.16 5.96 -8.09
CA ALA A 14 12.08 7.09 -8.04
C ALA A 14 13.27 6.86 -8.95
N GLU A 15 13.84 7.95 -9.43
CA GLU A 15 15.09 7.97 -10.21
C GLU A 15 15.97 9.11 -9.75
N ASN A 16 17.20 8.79 -9.34
CA ASN A 16 18.17 9.76 -8.83
C ASN A 16 17.62 10.70 -7.74
N GLY A 17 16.85 10.14 -6.80
CA GLY A 17 16.24 10.90 -5.71
C GLY A 17 15.04 11.77 -6.12
N LYS A 18 14.46 11.54 -7.30
CA LYS A 18 13.26 12.24 -7.78
C LYS A 18 12.11 11.25 -7.95
N ALA A 19 10.96 11.56 -7.37
CA ALA A 19 9.76 10.74 -7.52
C ALA A 19 9.29 10.69 -8.98
N GLN A 20 9.01 9.48 -9.47
CA GLN A 20 8.53 9.23 -10.83
C GLN A 20 7.02 8.95 -10.86
N CYS A 21 6.38 8.86 -9.71
CA CYS A 21 4.95 8.59 -9.59
C CYS A 21 4.32 9.47 -8.50
N LEU A 22 3.00 9.60 -8.56
CA LEU A 22 2.17 10.23 -7.55
C LEU A 22 1.48 9.14 -6.74
N ILE A 23 0.99 9.49 -5.55
CA ILE A 23 0.13 8.62 -4.73
C ILE A 23 -1.29 9.19 -4.78
N ALA A 24 -2.25 8.36 -5.15
CA ALA A 24 -3.66 8.74 -5.24
C ALA A 24 -4.48 8.03 -4.17
N LEU A 25 -5.32 8.79 -3.50
CA LEU A 25 -6.35 8.32 -2.57
C LEU A 25 -7.74 8.49 -3.18
N PRO A 26 -8.77 7.75 -2.71
CA PRO A 26 -10.15 8.10 -3.00
C PRO A 26 -10.43 9.57 -2.62
N ASP A 27 -11.39 10.23 -3.26
CA ASP A 27 -11.74 11.63 -2.94
C ASP A 27 -12.25 11.79 -1.50
N LYS A 28 -12.79 10.73 -0.92
CA LYS A 28 -13.21 10.64 0.49
C LYS A 28 -12.51 9.45 1.14
N PRO A 29 -11.22 9.56 1.46
CA PRO A 29 -10.48 8.46 2.03
C PRO A 29 -10.87 8.23 3.50
N THR A 30 -10.85 6.97 3.90
CA THR A 30 -10.95 6.56 5.31
C THR A 30 -9.65 6.86 6.07
N GLY A 31 -9.66 6.72 7.41
CA GLY A 31 -8.45 6.85 8.24
C GLY A 31 -7.36 5.89 7.79
N PHE A 32 -7.68 4.60 7.67
CA PHE A 32 -6.71 3.57 7.23
C PHE A 32 -6.11 3.81 5.85
N GLU A 33 -6.89 4.36 4.91
CA GLU A 33 -6.36 4.69 3.59
C GLU A 33 -5.41 5.88 3.63
N ARG A 34 -5.68 6.87 4.50
CA ARG A 34 -4.75 8.01 4.72
C ARG A 34 -3.46 7.52 5.37
N ASP A 35 -3.57 6.78 6.48
CA ASP A 35 -2.41 6.24 7.19
C ASP A 35 -1.54 5.38 6.25
N ALA A 36 -2.18 4.54 5.41
CA ALA A 36 -1.48 3.74 4.42
C ALA A 36 -0.73 4.60 3.38
N ALA A 37 -1.33 5.67 2.88
CA ALA A 37 -0.69 6.55 1.91
C ALA A 37 0.42 7.40 2.54
N ASP A 38 0.24 7.83 3.79
CA ASP A 38 1.24 8.58 4.55
C ASP A 38 2.45 7.69 4.86
N ASP A 39 2.23 6.44 5.29
CA ASP A 39 3.30 5.46 5.48
C ASP A 39 4.04 5.22 4.15
N LEU A 40 3.32 4.94 3.06
CA LEU A 40 3.92 4.72 1.75
C LEU A 40 4.78 5.90 1.31
N SER A 41 4.27 7.12 1.42
CA SER A 41 4.98 8.35 1.07
C SER A 41 6.22 8.55 1.93
N SER A 42 6.11 8.31 3.25
CA SER A 42 7.19 8.45 4.22
C SER A 42 8.32 7.45 3.95
N TYR A 43 8.00 6.16 3.85
CA TYR A 43 9.00 5.10 3.67
C TYR A 43 9.67 5.15 2.29
N LEU A 44 8.91 5.41 1.22
CA LEU A 44 9.50 5.67 -0.10
C LEU A 44 10.40 6.91 -0.08
N GLY A 45 9.99 7.94 0.65
CA GLY A 45 10.80 9.15 0.85
C GLY A 45 12.10 8.88 1.58
N GLN A 46 12.05 8.14 2.69
CA GLN A 46 13.24 7.73 3.44
C GLN A 46 14.18 6.86 2.61
N MET A 47 13.60 5.91 1.86
CA MET A 47 14.36 5.00 1.01
C MET A 47 15.07 5.70 -0.14
N THR A 48 14.42 6.68 -0.79
CA THR A 48 14.91 7.24 -2.06
C THR A 48 15.44 8.65 -1.95
N GLY A 49 15.14 9.35 -0.87
CA GLY A 49 15.38 10.79 -0.74
C GLY A 49 14.41 11.65 -1.56
N ALA A 50 13.43 11.05 -2.24
CA ALA A 50 12.45 11.75 -3.06
C ALA A 50 11.22 12.19 -2.24
N LYS A 51 10.56 13.26 -2.65
CA LYS A 51 9.28 13.68 -2.08
C LYS A 51 8.13 13.14 -2.92
N PHE A 52 7.33 12.24 -2.36
CA PHE A 52 6.13 11.70 -2.99
C PHE A 52 4.91 12.56 -2.62
N THR A 53 4.16 12.97 -3.64
CA THR A 53 2.96 13.79 -3.45
C THR A 53 1.74 12.89 -3.37
N VAL A 54 0.96 13.06 -2.30
CA VAL A 54 -0.33 12.39 -2.10
C VAL A 54 -1.45 13.34 -2.51
N LEU A 55 -2.35 12.88 -3.39
CA LEU A 55 -3.48 13.67 -3.92
C LEU A 55 -4.77 12.84 -3.91
N PRO A 56 -5.93 13.50 -3.83
CA PRO A 56 -7.20 12.88 -4.18
C PRO A 56 -7.19 12.43 -5.65
N GLU A 57 -7.84 11.31 -5.96
CA GLU A 57 -7.88 10.74 -7.31
C GLU A 57 -8.38 11.75 -8.37
N SER A 58 -9.36 12.57 -8.02
CA SER A 58 -9.91 13.61 -8.90
C SER A 58 -8.92 14.73 -9.27
N LYS A 59 -7.83 14.89 -8.51
CA LYS A 59 -6.80 15.93 -8.72
C LYS A 59 -5.54 15.39 -9.40
N ILE A 60 -5.52 14.14 -9.82
CA ILE A 60 -4.38 13.55 -10.51
C ILE A 60 -4.28 14.10 -11.93
N PRO A 61 -3.15 14.72 -12.33
CA PRO A 61 -2.95 15.18 -13.69
C PRO A 61 -2.77 14.01 -14.66
N ALA A 62 -3.28 14.17 -15.88
CA ALA A 62 -3.14 13.15 -16.91
C ALA A 62 -1.68 12.87 -17.28
N GLY A 63 -1.40 11.63 -17.71
CA GLY A 63 -0.07 11.24 -18.22
C GLY A 63 1.00 11.00 -17.14
N LYS A 64 0.63 10.93 -15.88
CA LYS A 64 1.54 10.58 -14.79
C LYS A 64 1.37 9.13 -14.38
N SER A 65 2.46 8.50 -13.95
CA SER A 65 2.41 7.22 -13.25
C SER A 65 1.87 7.43 -11.84
N VAL A 66 0.98 6.53 -11.40
CA VAL A 66 0.24 6.71 -10.14
C VAL A 66 0.19 5.42 -9.35
N ILE A 67 0.39 5.53 -8.05
CA ILE A 67 0.11 4.49 -7.08
C ILE A 67 -1.25 4.79 -6.45
N TYR A 68 -2.24 3.99 -6.78
CA TYR A 68 -3.61 4.11 -6.26
C TYR A 68 -3.72 3.33 -4.95
N VAL A 69 -3.93 4.02 -3.85
CA VAL A 69 -4.10 3.41 -2.51
C VAL A 69 -5.57 3.47 -2.12
N GLY A 70 -6.13 2.32 -1.77
CA GLY A 70 -7.53 2.21 -1.36
C GLY A 70 -8.50 1.89 -2.50
N GLN A 71 -9.79 2.02 -2.19
CA GLN A 71 -10.87 1.67 -3.12
C GLN A 71 -11.17 2.82 -4.10
N THR A 72 -10.16 3.24 -4.86
CA THR A 72 -10.28 4.30 -5.88
C THR A 72 -11.19 3.90 -7.04
N ASN A 73 -11.70 4.88 -7.78
CA ASN A 73 -12.46 4.63 -9.00
C ASN A 73 -11.61 3.96 -10.08
N TYR A 74 -10.32 4.31 -10.12
CA TYR A 74 -9.38 3.64 -11.02
C TYR A 74 -9.28 2.14 -10.71
N ALA A 75 -9.12 1.77 -9.45
CA ALA A 75 -9.05 0.36 -9.05
C ALA A 75 -10.34 -0.40 -9.42
N ARG A 76 -11.52 0.22 -9.25
CA ARG A 76 -12.82 -0.35 -9.68
C ARG A 76 -12.86 -0.62 -11.19
N LYS A 77 -12.36 0.32 -12.00
CA LYS A 77 -12.28 0.17 -13.47
C LYS A 77 -11.31 -0.93 -13.91
N GLN A 78 -10.37 -1.33 -13.06
CA GLN A 78 -9.43 -2.42 -13.33
C GLN A 78 -9.96 -3.81 -12.92
N ASN A 79 -11.28 -3.95 -12.79
CA ASN A 79 -11.98 -5.19 -12.47
C ASN A 79 -11.63 -5.80 -11.10
N ILE A 80 -11.22 -4.98 -10.13
CA ILE A 80 -11.09 -5.43 -8.75
C ILE A 80 -12.49 -5.47 -8.12
N ARG A 81 -12.92 -6.68 -7.76
CA ARG A 81 -14.25 -6.92 -7.19
C ARG A 81 -14.20 -6.84 -5.67
N PHE A 82 -14.21 -5.62 -5.14
CA PHE A 82 -14.09 -5.37 -3.69
C PHE A 82 -15.13 -6.10 -2.84
N ASN A 83 -16.34 -6.30 -3.36
CA ASN A 83 -17.41 -7.03 -2.68
C ASN A 83 -17.18 -8.55 -2.55
N GLN A 84 -16.20 -9.09 -3.26
CA GLN A 84 -15.79 -10.49 -3.19
C GLN A 84 -14.56 -10.71 -2.30
N LEU A 85 -13.89 -9.63 -1.91
CA LEU A 85 -12.73 -9.69 -1.03
C LEU A 85 -13.19 -9.75 0.43
N SER A 86 -12.51 -10.56 1.24
CA SER A 86 -12.71 -10.54 2.69
C SER A 86 -12.17 -9.22 3.28
N ALA A 87 -12.56 -8.90 4.52
CA ALA A 87 -12.26 -7.59 5.11
C ALA A 87 -10.76 -7.25 5.12
N GLU A 88 -9.92 -8.21 5.44
CA GLU A 88 -8.47 -8.05 5.56
C GLU A 88 -7.71 -8.49 4.31
N GLU A 89 -8.41 -8.90 3.26
CA GLU A 89 -7.80 -9.32 2.02
C GLU A 89 -7.27 -8.12 1.24
N TRP A 90 -6.08 -8.25 0.68
CA TRP A 90 -5.43 -7.19 -0.10
C TRP A 90 -5.11 -7.62 -1.52
N VAL A 91 -4.97 -6.62 -2.37
CA VAL A 91 -4.60 -6.76 -3.79
C VAL A 91 -3.47 -5.79 -4.11
N ILE A 92 -2.41 -6.31 -4.70
CA ILE A 92 -1.32 -5.57 -5.33
C ILE A 92 -1.38 -5.88 -6.83
N LYS A 93 -1.58 -4.87 -7.67
CA LYS A 93 -1.72 -5.07 -9.11
C LYS A 93 -1.08 -3.93 -9.90
N ALA A 94 -0.07 -4.24 -10.72
CA ALA A 94 0.45 -3.31 -11.71
C ALA A 94 -0.47 -3.27 -12.93
N THR A 95 -0.65 -2.10 -13.51
CA THR A 95 -1.45 -1.87 -14.73
C THR A 95 -0.76 -0.81 -15.58
N GLY A 96 0.02 -1.25 -16.55
CA GLY A 96 0.95 -0.37 -17.26
C GLY A 96 1.97 0.24 -16.30
N SER A 97 2.08 1.57 -16.30
CA SER A 97 2.95 2.31 -15.37
C SER A 97 2.28 2.62 -14.01
N ASN A 98 1.05 2.17 -13.80
CA ASN A 98 0.30 2.42 -12.57
C ASN A 98 0.35 1.20 -11.64
N LEU A 99 0.22 1.46 -10.35
CA LEU A 99 0.15 0.44 -9.31
C LEU A 99 -1.12 0.61 -8.49
N ILE A 100 -1.78 -0.48 -8.16
CA ILE A 100 -2.95 -0.52 -7.28
C ILE A 100 -2.58 -1.26 -6.01
N LEU A 101 -2.81 -0.61 -4.87
CA LEU A 101 -2.65 -1.14 -3.52
C LEU A 101 -4.00 -0.99 -2.81
N SER A 102 -4.76 -2.05 -2.73
CA SER A 102 -6.14 -1.96 -2.27
C SER A 102 -6.58 -3.22 -1.53
N GLY A 103 -7.77 -3.20 -0.94
CA GLY A 103 -8.29 -4.35 -0.22
C GLY A 103 -9.81 -4.37 -0.08
N GLY A 104 -10.32 -5.45 0.50
CA GLY A 104 -11.76 -5.67 0.65
C GLY A 104 -12.42 -4.63 1.57
N LYS A 105 -11.74 -4.26 2.66
CA LYS A 105 -12.04 -3.08 3.48
C LYS A 105 -10.80 -2.20 3.59
N PRO A 106 -10.92 -0.98 4.16
CA PRO A 106 -9.79 -0.04 4.27
C PRO A 106 -8.52 -0.63 4.90
N ILE A 107 -8.67 -1.52 5.88
CA ILE A 107 -7.53 -2.23 6.51
C ILE A 107 -6.76 -3.11 5.52
N GLY A 108 -7.42 -3.73 4.54
CA GLY A 108 -6.77 -4.49 3.49
C GLY A 108 -5.87 -3.62 2.61
N SER A 109 -6.25 -2.36 2.37
CA SER A 109 -5.40 -1.40 1.65
C SER A 109 -4.13 -1.07 2.43
N PHE A 110 -4.23 -0.95 3.76
CA PHE A 110 -3.08 -0.80 4.64
C PHE A 110 -2.13 -2.01 4.55
N TYR A 111 -2.67 -3.22 4.55
CA TYR A 111 -1.87 -4.44 4.36
C TYR A 111 -1.20 -4.50 2.99
N ALA A 112 -1.88 -4.06 1.91
CA ALA A 112 -1.28 -3.99 0.59
C ALA A 112 -0.03 -3.10 0.57
N VAL A 113 -0.10 -1.93 1.21
CA VAL A 113 1.02 -0.99 1.31
C VAL A 113 2.18 -1.61 2.09
N TRP A 114 1.91 -2.18 3.28
CA TRP A 114 2.96 -2.79 4.09
C TRP A 114 3.56 -4.05 3.46
N THR A 115 2.77 -4.83 2.72
CA THR A 115 3.29 -5.95 1.94
C THR A 115 4.27 -5.45 0.88
N LEU A 116 3.95 -4.37 0.15
CA LEU A 116 4.85 -3.78 -0.82
C LEU A 116 6.13 -3.23 -0.16
N LEU A 117 6.01 -2.50 0.94
CA LEU A 117 7.16 -1.97 1.67
C LEU A 117 8.08 -3.08 2.19
N ASN A 118 7.51 -4.18 2.69
CA ASN A 118 8.27 -5.36 3.09
C ASN A 118 9.02 -5.99 1.91
N GLN A 119 8.39 -6.05 0.71
CA GLN A 119 9.07 -6.52 -0.51
C GLN A 119 10.25 -5.63 -0.91
N PHE A 120 10.24 -4.35 -0.51
CA PHE A 120 11.35 -3.43 -0.70
C PHE A 120 12.41 -3.50 0.40
N GLY A 121 12.17 -4.30 1.44
CA GLY A 121 13.08 -4.49 2.57
C GLY A 121 12.86 -3.52 3.73
N CYS A 122 11.69 -2.85 3.78
CA CYS A 122 11.31 -2.08 4.96
C CYS A 122 10.73 -3.01 6.02
N TYR A 123 11.25 -2.96 7.23
CA TYR A 123 10.78 -3.77 8.36
C TYR A 123 10.73 -2.93 9.64
N CYS A 124 9.65 -3.07 10.39
CA CYS A 124 9.59 -2.58 11.76
C CYS A 124 10.33 -3.56 12.67
N LEU A 125 11.50 -3.19 13.16
CA LEU A 125 12.34 -4.05 14.00
C LEU A 125 11.93 -3.98 15.46
N THR A 126 11.65 -2.77 15.94
CA THR A 126 11.19 -2.49 17.29
C THR A 126 10.11 -1.41 17.25
N TRP A 127 9.61 -1.00 18.41
CA TRP A 127 8.61 0.07 18.51
C TRP A 127 9.13 1.46 18.09
N ASP A 128 10.45 1.65 18.04
CA ASP A 128 11.14 2.92 17.75
C ASP A 128 12.19 2.80 16.62
N GLN A 129 12.38 1.60 16.06
CA GLN A 129 13.40 1.36 15.04
C GLN A 129 12.81 0.62 13.83
N ASP A 130 12.96 1.24 12.68
CA ASP A 130 12.62 0.65 11.39
C ASP A 130 13.89 0.42 10.58
N ALA A 131 13.95 -0.70 9.87
CA ALA A 131 14.94 -0.92 8.83
C ALA A 131 14.38 -0.37 7.52
N VAL A 132 15.05 0.63 6.95
CA VAL A 132 14.69 1.23 5.66
C VAL A 132 15.92 1.22 4.76
N PRO A 133 15.91 0.45 3.65
CA PRO A 133 17.01 0.45 2.70
C PRO A 133 17.18 1.81 2.01
N ASN A 134 18.40 2.12 1.55
CA ASN A 134 18.68 3.35 0.82
C ASN A 134 18.89 3.04 -0.67
N HIS A 135 18.01 3.55 -1.52
CA HIS A 135 18.03 3.37 -2.98
C HIS A 135 17.60 4.65 -3.68
N LYS A 136 18.54 5.49 -4.11
CA LYS A 136 18.23 6.74 -4.86
C LYS A 136 17.44 6.49 -6.15
N THR A 137 17.56 5.30 -6.72
CA THR A 137 16.77 4.84 -7.87
C THR A 137 16.06 3.57 -7.47
N LEU A 138 14.73 3.57 -7.54
CA LEU A 138 13.87 2.45 -7.19
C LEU A 138 12.95 2.13 -8.36
N LYS A 139 13.27 1.05 -9.07
CA LYS A 139 12.45 0.41 -10.10
C LYS A 139 12.23 -1.05 -9.70
N ARG A 140 11.02 -1.55 -9.80
CA ARG A 140 10.70 -2.94 -9.45
C ARG A 140 9.65 -3.51 -10.40
N GLU A 141 9.86 -4.75 -10.77
CA GLU A 141 8.81 -5.57 -11.34
C GLU A 141 7.84 -5.96 -10.23
N ILE A 142 6.59 -5.58 -10.36
CA ILE A 142 5.53 -5.89 -9.40
C ILE A 142 4.72 -7.06 -9.93
N ARG A 143 4.80 -8.18 -9.24
CA ARG A 143 3.94 -9.34 -9.53
C ARG A 143 2.57 -9.12 -8.91
N PRO A 144 1.48 -9.40 -9.66
CA PRO A 144 0.14 -9.35 -9.08
C PRO A 144 0.05 -10.28 -7.88
N GLU A 145 -0.50 -9.75 -6.79
CA GLU A 145 -0.70 -10.49 -5.54
C GLU A 145 -2.10 -10.22 -5.01
N GLN A 146 -2.81 -11.28 -4.66
CA GLN A 146 -4.03 -11.21 -3.87
C GLN A 146 -3.88 -12.19 -2.73
N SER A 147 -3.95 -11.71 -1.50
CA SER A 147 -3.71 -12.52 -0.32
C SER A 147 -4.50 -12.00 0.89
N LYS A 148 -4.52 -12.78 1.93
CA LYS A 148 -5.16 -12.43 3.21
C LYS A 148 -4.39 -13.04 4.36
N PRO A 149 -4.51 -12.50 5.59
CA PRO A 149 -3.92 -13.12 6.77
C PRO A 149 -4.42 -14.55 6.98
N SER A 150 -3.54 -15.43 7.41
CA SER A 150 -3.88 -16.84 7.69
C SER A 150 -4.83 -17.00 8.89
N PHE A 151 -4.82 -16.03 9.82
CA PHE A 151 -5.63 -16.03 11.03
C PHE A 151 -6.46 -14.74 11.12
N SER A 152 -7.74 -14.86 11.40
CA SER A 152 -8.66 -13.74 11.57
C SER A 152 -8.49 -13.01 12.92
N GLY A 153 -7.97 -13.69 13.93
CA GLY A 153 -7.67 -13.13 15.26
C GLY A 153 -6.17 -13.13 15.51
N ARG A 154 -5.62 -11.96 15.77
CA ARG A 154 -4.21 -11.76 16.09
C ARG A 154 -4.11 -10.84 17.30
N PHE A 155 -3.62 -11.39 18.41
CA PHE A 155 -3.45 -10.65 19.66
C PHE A 155 -1.98 -10.63 20.04
N ILE A 156 -1.44 -9.45 20.29
CA ILE A 156 -0.14 -9.28 20.93
C ILE A 156 -0.42 -9.00 22.41
N TYR A 157 -0.14 -9.98 23.26
CA TYR A 157 -0.21 -9.78 24.71
C TYR A 157 1.06 -9.04 25.14
N ASN A 158 0.95 -7.73 25.30
CA ASN A 158 2.10 -6.93 25.74
C ASN A 158 1.93 -6.54 27.21
N ARG A 159 2.87 -6.94 28.03
CA ARG A 159 2.92 -6.61 29.47
C ARG A 159 3.44 -5.18 29.72
N TYR A 160 3.85 -4.50 28.67
CA TYR A 160 4.34 -3.12 28.67
C TYR A 160 3.33 -2.17 28.00
N PRO A 161 3.39 -0.85 28.33
CA PRO A 161 2.43 0.10 27.78
C PRO A 161 2.35 0.02 26.26
N PRO A 162 1.16 0.19 25.67
CA PRO A 162 0.91 -0.12 24.28
C PRO A 162 1.81 0.68 23.35
N ILE A 163 2.37 0.00 22.38
CA ILE A 163 3.06 0.59 21.23
C ILE A 163 1.97 1.25 20.39
N LEU A 164 1.70 2.51 20.67
CA LEU A 164 0.51 3.23 20.24
C LEU A 164 0.35 3.36 18.70
N LYS A 165 1.41 3.21 17.91
CA LYS A 165 1.32 3.39 16.45
C LYS A 165 0.61 2.26 15.70
N TYR A 166 0.67 1.01 16.20
CA TYR A 166 0.13 -0.15 15.50
C TYR A 166 -1.10 -0.78 16.18
N THR A 167 -1.33 -0.48 17.47
CA THR A 167 -2.46 -1.02 18.22
C THR A 167 -3.77 -0.28 17.96
N GLN A 168 -3.74 0.97 17.48
CA GLN A 168 -4.98 1.70 17.16
C GLN A 168 -5.71 1.11 15.96
N ALA A 169 -4.96 0.63 14.94
CA ALA A 169 -5.56 -0.04 13.79
C ALA A 169 -6.20 -1.39 14.16
N SER A 170 -5.55 -2.17 15.05
CA SER A 170 -6.08 -3.46 15.50
C SER A 170 -7.17 -3.35 16.57
N ALA A 171 -7.16 -2.33 17.42
CA ALA A 171 -8.18 -2.15 18.45
C ALA A 171 -9.55 -1.72 17.91
N GLN A 172 -9.58 -0.99 16.78
CA GLN A 172 -10.85 -0.59 16.15
C GLN A 172 -11.55 -1.71 15.39
N VAL A 173 -10.84 -2.79 15.02
CA VAL A 173 -11.43 -3.96 14.36
C VAL A 173 -12.25 -4.83 15.32
N ILE A 174 -12.04 -4.70 16.64
CA ILE A 174 -12.73 -5.52 17.65
C ILE A 174 -14.08 -4.92 18.09
N GLN A 175 -14.37 -3.65 17.74
CA GLN A 175 -15.61 -2.96 18.20
C GLN A 175 -16.73 -2.84 17.16
N ASN A 176 -16.61 -3.53 16.00
CA ASN A 176 -17.67 -3.54 14.97
C ASN A 176 -18.01 -4.95 14.50
#